data_07c284963c20ba21392939960433f479
#
_entry.id   07c284963c20ba21392939960433f479
#
_cell.length_a   1.000
_cell.length_b   1.000
_cell.length_c   1.000
_cell.angle_alpha   90.00
_cell.angle_beta   90.00
_cell.angle_gamma   90.00
#
_symmetry.space_group_name_H-M   'P 1'
#
loop_
_entity.id
_entity.type
_entity.pdbx_description
1 polymer ?
#
loop_
_entity_poly.entity_id
_entity_poly.type
_entity_poly.pdbx_seq_one_letter_code
_entity_poly.pdbx_strand_id
1 'polypeptide(L)'
;MINRKLIRIKTVQVIYSYCLNEGRVFSDSQAAGKGEFKEVCRPELVENNLLRSLGTAYDLYNTMLTLMVEISRLALRSYEAQLNRSKRLGLPAPSRKLIDNRFMLQLEGNRQLQENRQNQRIDWSNEEEFVRSIYNKVMDSDLYREYMDTNVSTYEEDREFWRKVYRHIIIDNDSIDSMLEDFNLYWNDDRFIIDTFVLKTINRFKEDSTDEHPLLPEFRNEEELEFARKLVRQSVMGAEYYRSLIAESTRN
;
A
#
# COMPACT_ATOMS: atom_id res chain seq x y z
N MET A 1 9.83 7.12 1.00
CA MET A 1 8.60 6.86 1.78
C MET A 1 8.90 6.67 3.26
N ILE A 2 9.71 5.68 3.60
CA ILE A 2 10.10 5.41 4.99
C ILE A 2 10.74 6.65 5.60
N ASN A 3 10.16 7.11 6.69
CA ASN A 3 10.61 8.29 7.44
C ASN A 3 10.83 7.93 8.91
N ARG A 4 11.42 8.84 9.68
CA ARG A 4 11.73 8.62 11.11
C ARG A 4 10.52 8.26 11.97
N LYS A 5 9.30 8.67 11.58
CA LYS A 5 8.08 8.28 12.32
C LYS A 5 7.78 6.78 12.11
N LEU A 6 7.77 6.32 10.86
CA LEU A 6 7.56 4.89 10.55
C LEU A 6 8.68 4.03 11.14
N ILE A 7 9.95 4.46 11.02
CA ILE A 7 11.09 3.74 11.60
C ILE A 7 10.90 3.55 13.11
N ARG A 8 10.50 4.59 13.85
CA ARG A 8 10.26 4.49 15.29
C ARG A 8 9.12 3.55 15.63
N ILE A 9 8.00 3.62 14.90
CA ILE A 9 6.85 2.71 15.10
C ILE A 9 7.31 1.27 14.90
N LYS A 10 7.96 0.98 13.78
CA LYS A 10 8.45 -0.37 13.48
C LYS A 10 9.52 -0.84 14.47
N THR A 11 10.38 0.06 14.94
CA THR A 11 11.36 -0.28 15.98
C THR A 11 10.66 -0.67 17.28
N VAL A 12 9.63 0.06 17.71
CA VAL A 12 8.85 -0.29 18.91
C VAL A 12 8.21 -1.67 18.75
N GLN A 13 7.54 -1.95 17.60
CA GLN A 13 6.92 -3.25 17.34
C GLN A 13 7.94 -4.39 17.39
N VAL A 14 9.10 -4.23 16.75
CA VAL A 14 10.15 -5.26 16.71
C VAL A 14 10.77 -5.46 18.10
N ILE A 15 11.03 -4.39 18.85
CA ILE A 15 11.58 -4.50 20.21
C ILE A 15 10.55 -5.08 21.19
N TYR A 16 9.27 -4.71 21.06
CA TYR A 16 8.20 -5.29 21.86
C TYR A 16 8.13 -6.81 21.65
N SER A 17 8.10 -7.25 20.40
CA SER A 17 8.13 -8.67 20.04
C SER A 17 9.39 -9.37 20.60
N TYR A 18 10.56 -8.74 20.46
CA TYR A 18 11.83 -9.25 21.00
C TYR A 18 11.78 -9.41 22.53
N CYS A 19 11.21 -8.43 23.24
CA CYS A 19 11.09 -8.48 24.70
C CYS A 19 10.11 -9.57 25.16
N LEU A 20 8.95 -9.70 24.52
CA LEU A 20 7.94 -10.72 24.84
C LEU A 20 8.45 -12.16 24.61
N ASN A 21 9.26 -12.35 23.58
CA ASN A 21 9.82 -13.64 23.22
C ASN A 21 11.18 -13.93 23.90
N GLU A 22 11.48 -13.27 25.01
CA GLU A 22 12.68 -13.47 25.82
C GLU A 22 13.99 -13.38 25.02
N GLY A 23 14.02 -12.48 24.02
CA GLY A 23 15.17 -12.33 23.14
C GLY A 23 15.23 -13.30 21.97
N ARG A 24 14.18 -14.09 21.76
CA ARG A 24 14.06 -14.94 20.58
C ARG A 24 13.51 -14.13 19.40
N VAL A 25 13.99 -14.43 18.22
CA VAL A 25 13.57 -13.78 16.98
C VAL A 25 12.87 -14.79 16.10
N PHE A 26 11.70 -14.42 15.57
CA PHE A 26 10.97 -15.25 14.63
C PHE A 26 11.76 -15.38 13.32
N SER A 27 12.10 -16.58 12.93
CA SER A 27 12.71 -16.87 11.64
C SER A 27 11.71 -17.65 10.77
N ASP A 28 11.24 -17.00 9.71
CA ASP A 28 10.56 -17.71 8.62
C ASP A 28 11.59 -18.59 7.90
N SER A 29 11.59 -19.87 8.19
CA SER A 29 12.20 -20.83 7.27
C SER A 29 11.23 -21.01 6.10
N GLN A 30 11.49 -20.36 4.98
CA GLN A 30 10.65 -20.36 3.77
C GLN A 30 10.32 -21.75 3.19
N ALA A 31 10.86 -22.83 3.75
CA ALA A 31 10.72 -24.19 3.19
C ALA A 31 9.54 -25.00 3.74
N ALA A 32 8.84 -24.59 4.81
CA ALA A 32 7.87 -25.48 5.45
C ALA A 32 6.61 -24.85 6.04
N GLY A 33 6.37 -23.55 5.90
CA GLY A 33 5.19 -22.90 6.50
C GLY A 33 5.14 -22.96 8.04
N LYS A 34 6.23 -23.31 8.70
CA LYS A 34 6.37 -23.34 10.16
C LYS A 34 7.55 -22.45 10.54
N GLY A 35 7.24 -21.21 10.92
CA GLY A 35 8.23 -20.34 11.53
C GLY A 35 8.63 -20.88 12.91
N GLU A 36 9.93 -20.93 13.19
CA GLU A 36 10.46 -21.30 14.50
C GLU A 36 11.09 -20.08 15.17
N PHE A 37 10.82 -19.89 16.47
CA PHE A 37 11.57 -18.96 17.28
C PHE A 37 12.95 -19.53 17.55
N LYS A 38 13.98 -18.87 17.03
CA LYS A 38 15.37 -19.21 17.34
C LYS A 38 15.86 -18.33 18.48
N GLU A 39 16.52 -18.98 19.45
CA GLU A 39 17.19 -18.28 20.52
C GLU A 39 18.39 -17.51 19.95
N VAL A 40 18.33 -16.18 19.98
CA VAL A 40 19.40 -15.38 19.41
C VAL A 40 19.53 -14.03 20.11
N CYS A 41 20.59 -13.90 20.85
CA CYS A 41 21.11 -12.62 21.36
C CYS A 41 21.96 -11.87 20.30
N ARG A 42 21.54 -11.79 19.04
CA ARG A 42 22.32 -11.09 18.01
C ARG A 42 21.57 -9.85 17.54
N PRO A 43 22.05 -8.62 17.87
CA PRO A 43 21.46 -7.37 17.42
C PRO A 43 21.22 -7.31 15.90
N GLU A 44 22.08 -7.97 15.11
CA GLU A 44 22.00 -8.02 13.66
C GLU A 44 20.70 -8.68 13.15
N LEU A 45 20.18 -9.70 13.87
CA LEU A 45 18.93 -10.35 13.47
C LEU A 45 17.71 -9.48 13.75
N VAL A 46 17.74 -8.75 14.86
CA VAL A 46 16.68 -7.79 15.18
C VAL A 46 16.72 -6.63 14.18
N GLU A 47 17.91 -6.19 13.78
CA GLU A 47 18.11 -5.21 12.71
C GLU A 47 17.52 -5.70 11.39
N ASN A 48 17.84 -6.93 10.98
CA ASN A 48 17.32 -7.50 9.75
C ASN A 48 15.78 -7.62 9.78
N ASN A 49 15.20 -7.95 10.93
CA ASN A 49 13.74 -7.98 11.09
C ASN A 49 13.13 -6.59 10.96
N LEU A 50 13.77 -5.55 11.51
CA LEU A 50 13.31 -4.18 11.31
C LEU A 50 13.36 -3.80 9.83
N LEU A 51 14.48 -4.03 9.15
CA LEU A 51 14.63 -3.70 7.73
C LEU A 51 13.61 -4.46 6.87
N ARG A 52 13.39 -5.73 7.16
CA ARG A 52 12.34 -6.52 6.49
C ARG A 52 10.95 -5.95 6.74
N SER A 53 10.63 -5.59 7.99
CA SER A 53 9.35 -4.97 8.34
C SER A 53 9.14 -3.60 7.66
N LEU A 54 10.21 -2.84 7.46
CA LEU A 54 10.16 -1.60 6.69
C LEU A 54 9.95 -1.87 5.19
N GLY A 55 10.60 -2.90 4.63
CA GLY A 55 10.40 -3.33 3.25
C GLY A 55 8.96 -3.78 3.01
N THR A 56 8.36 -4.56 3.92
CA THR A 56 6.94 -4.96 3.78
C THR A 56 5.99 -3.77 3.80
N ALA A 57 6.28 -2.70 4.54
CA ALA A 57 5.50 -1.48 4.49
C ALA A 57 5.63 -0.75 3.14
N TYR A 58 6.80 -0.84 2.49
CA TYR A 58 6.98 -0.32 1.13
C TYR A 58 6.23 -1.16 0.10
N ASP A 59 6.20 -2.48 0.28
CA ASP A 59 5.41 -3.37 -0.57
C ASP A 59 3.91 -3.02 -0.48
N LEU A 60 3.39 -2.76 0.74
CA LEU A 60 2.01 -2.30 0.91
C LEU A 60 1.72 -1.01 0.14
N TYR A 61 2.63 -0.03 0.19
CA TYR A 61 2.48 1.22 -0.55
C TYR A 61 2.32 0.96 -2.07
N ASN A 62 3.18 0.13 -2.64
CA ASN A 62 3.11 -0.23 -4.06
C ASN A 62 1.83 -1.05 -4.36
N THR A 63 1.44 -1.95 -3.47
CA THR A 63 0.22 -2.75 -3.57
C THR A 63 -1.03 -1.86 -3.63
N MET A 64 -1.10 -0.83 -2.80
CA MET A 64 -2.23 0.11 -2.81
C MET A 64 -2.28 0.97 -4.08
N LEU A 65 -1.13 1.37 -4.64
CA LEU A 65 -1.08 2.06 -5.93
C LEU A 65 -1.52 1.13 -7.08
N THR A 66 -1.08 -0.13 -7.07
CA THR A 66 -1.48 -1.11 -8.10
C THR A 66 -2.96 -1.49 -8.01
N LEU A 67 -3.58 -1.46 -6.81
CA LEU A 67 -5.04 -1.64 -6.67
C LEU A 67 -5.81 -0.59 -7.47
N MET A 68 -5.41 0.68 -7.41
CA MET A 68 -6.06 1.74 -8.20
C MET A 68 -5.96 1.46 -9.69
N VAL A 69 -4.80 1.00 -10.16
CA VAL A 69 -4.58 0.63 -11.57
C VAL A 69 -5.49 -0.54 -11.97
N GLU A 70 -5.61 -1.58 -11.15
CA GLU A 70 -6.49 -2.72 -11.47
C GLU A 70 -7.97 -2.35 -11.49
N ILE A 71 -8.43 -1.45 -10.62
CA ILE A 71 -9.79 -0.90 -10.69
C ILE A 71 -10.00 -0.17 -12.02
N SER A 72 -9.02 0.64 -12.47
CA SER A 72 -9.09 1.34 -13.76
C SER A 72 -9.09 0.38 -14.94
N ARG A 73 -8.30 -0.69 -14.92
CA ARG A 73 -8.29 -1.74 -15.93
C ARG A 73 -9.63 -2.48 -16.02
N LEU A 74 -10.25 -2.72 -14.86
CA LEU A 74 -11.60 -3.31 -14.84
C LEU A 74 -12.63 -2.35 -15.44
N ALA A 75 -12.50 -1.03 -15.22
CA ALA A 75 -13.33 -0.03 -15.87
C ALA A 75 -13.19 -0.06 -17.40
N LEU A 76 -11.96 -0.23 -17.92
CA LEU A 76 -11.71 -0.37 -19.36
C LEU A 76 -12.38 -1.63 -19.92
N ARG A 77 -12.21 -2.79 -19.27
CA ARG A 77 -12.88 -4.04 -19.70
C ARG A 77 -14.41 -3.90 -19.68
N SER A 78 -14.96 -3.25 -18.66
CA SER A 78 -16.39 -2.97 -18.56
C SER A 78 -16.89 -2.05 -19.67
N TYR A 79 -16.13 -0.99 -19.96
CA TYR A 79 -16.42 -0.09 -21.07
C TYR A 79 -16.46 -0.81 -22.42
N GLU A 80 -15.47 -1.64 -22.72
CA GLU A 80 -15.41 -2.41 -23.97
C GLU A 80 -16.62 -3.35 -24.13
N ALA A 81 -17.02 -4.02 -23.05
CA ALA A 81 -18.22 -4.86 -23.03
C ALA A 81 -19.50 -4.04 -23.31
N GLN A 82 -19.64 -2.87 -22.67
CA GLN A 82 -20.76 -1.95 -22.87
C GLN A 82 -20.77 -1.39 -24.30
N LEU A 83 -19.63 -0.99 -24.85
CA LEU A 83 -19.49 -0.49 -26.21
C LEU A 83 -19.94 -1.55 -27.23
N ASN A 84 -19.52 -2.80 -27.06
CA ASN A 84 -19.91 -3.91 -27.91
C ASN A 84 -21.42 -4.20 -27.83
N ARG A 85 -22.00 -4.08 -26.62
CA ARG A 85 -23.46 -4.19 -26.44
C ARG A 85 -24.20 -3.05 -27.13
N SER A 86 -23.74 -1.80 -26.97
CA SER A 86 -24.34 -0.62 -27.58
C SER A 86 -24.32 -0.72 -29.10
N LYS A 87 -23.20 -1.14 -29.69
CA LYS A 87 -23.10 -1.37 -31.16
C LYS A 87 -24.11 -2.40 -31.66
N ARG A 88 -24.30 -3.51 -30.94
CA ARG A 88 -25.27 -4.56 -31.34
C ARG A 88 -26.72 -4.10 -31.24
N LEU A 89 -27.01 -3.20 -30.30
CA LEU A 89 -28.37 -2.71 -30.04
C LEU A 89 -28.68 -1.39 -30.72
N GLY A 90 -27.73 -0.80 -31.48
CA GLY A 90 -27.90 0.52 -32.09
C GLY A 90 -28.02 1.67 -31.07
N LEU A 91 -27.45 1.50 -29.86
CA LEU A 91 -27.49 2.50 -28.81
C LEU A 91 -26.26 3.42 -28.90
N PRO A 92 -26.32 4.63 -28.31
CA PRO A 92 -25.17 5.51 -28.21
C PRO A 92 -23.99 4.82 -27.49
N ALA A 93 -22.77 5.18 -27.91
CA ALA A 93 -21.56 4.70 -27.22
C ALA A 93 -21.51 5.21 -25.78
N PRO A 94 -21.04 4.40 -24.81
CA PRO A 94 -20.83 4.86 -23.45
C PRO A 94 -19.75 5.95 -23.38
N SER A 95 -19.78 6.76 -22.32
CA SER A 95 -18.78 7.81 -22.11
C SER A 95 -17.38 7.19 -21.87
N ARG A 96 -16.37 7.79 -22.48
CA ARG A 96 -14.97 7.41 -22.30
C ARG A 96 -14.28 8.09 -21.11
N LYS A 97 -14.94 9.07 -20.45
CA LYS A 97 -14.32 9.97 -19.49
C LYS A 97 -13.54 9.24 -18.39
N LEU A 98 -14.10 8.15 -17.83
CA LEU A 98 -13.43 7.38 -16.79
C LEU A 98 -12.16 6.67 -17.29
N ILE A 99 -12.24 6.06 -18.47
CA ILE A 99 -11.11 5.30 -19.06
C ILE A 99 -10.04 6.20 -19.68
N ASP A 100 -10.41 7.42 -20.06
CA ASP A 100 -9.48 8.45 -20.58
C ASP A 100 -8.96 9.37 -19.45
N ASN A 101 -9.19 9.02 -18.17
CA ASN A 101 -8.70 9.76 -17.02
C ASN A 101 -7.16 9.87 -17.05
N ARG A 102 -6.66 11.08 -17.24
CA ARG A 102 -5.23 11.35 -17.53
C ARG A 102 -4.32 11.01 -16.37
N PHE A 103 -4.75 11.26 -15.13
CA PHE A 103 -3.98 10.88 -13.96
C PHE A 103 -3.80 9.35 -13.88
N MET A 104 -4.85 8.60 -14.14
CA MET A 104 -4.78 7.14 -14.06
C MET A 104 -3.91 6.56 -15.17
N LEU A 105 -4.00 7.10 -16.39
CA LEU A 105 -3.12 6.72 -17.50
C LEU A 105 -1.64 7.00 -17.18
N GLN A 106 -1.32 8.13 -16.52
CA GLN A 106 0.03 8.41 -16.06
C GLN A 106 0.49 7.44 -14.97
N LEU A 107 -0.37 7.12 -13.99
CA LEU A 107 -0.04 6.19 -12.93
C LEU A 107 0.21 4.78 -13.47
N GLU A 108 -0.65 4.31 -14.38
CA GLU A 108 -0.51 3.01 -15.04
C GLU A 108 0.74 2.94 -15.91
N GLY A 109 1.07 4.03 -16.64
CA GLY A 109 2.27 4.15 -17.47
C GLY A 109 3.56 4.35 -16.68
N ASN A 110 3.51 4.57 -15.36
CA ASN A 110 4.69 4.87 -14.57
C ASN A 110 5.66 3.69 -14.50
N ARG A 111 6.90 3.87 -14.99
CA ARG A 111 7.92 2.80 -15.09
C ARG A 111 8.27 2.20 -13.74
N GLN A 112 8.47 3.03 -12.73
CA GLN A 112 8.81 2.56 -11.38
C GLN A 112 7.70 1.70 -10.79
N LEU A 113 6.42 2.07 -11.01
CA LEU A 113 5.29 1.26 -10.55
C LEU A 113 5.23 -0.08 -11.29
N GLN A 114 5.48 -0.09 -12.60
CA GLN A 114 5.51 -1.32 -13.39
C GLN A 114 6.64 -2.26 -12.97
N GLU A 115 7.85 -1.74 -12.73
CA GLU A 115 8.99 -2.49 -12.21
C GLU A 115 8.70 -3.07 -10.82
N ASN A 116 8.16 -2.25 -9.91
CA ASN A 116 7.77 -2.70 -8.58
C ASN A 116 6.72 -3.81 -8.66
N ARG A 117 5.74 -3.68 -9.54
CA ARG A 117 4.70 -4.70 -9.77
C ARG A 117 5.27 -6.05 -10.21
N GLN A 118 6.25 -6.08 -11.10
CA GLN A 118 6.89 -7.32 -11.55
C GLN A 118 7.64 -8.03 -10.42
N ASN A 119 8.13 -7.28 -9.44
CA ASN A 119 8.87 -7.78 -8.29
C ASN A 119 7.97 -8.11 -7.08
N GLN A 120 6.70 -7.70 -7.11
CA GLN A 120 5.76 -7.95 -6.03
C GLN A 120 5.25 -9.39 -6.04
N ARG A 121 5.06 -9.95 -4.84
CA ARG A 121 4.46 -11.29 -4.64
C ARG A 121 2.94 -11.28 -4.82
N ILE A 122 2.34 -10.10 -4.77
CA ILE A 122 0.88 -9.91 -4.77
C ILE A 122 0.47 -9.33 -6.11
N ASP A 123 -0.41 -10.05 -6.79
CA ASP A 123 -1.01 -9.62 -8.03
C ASP A 123 -2.53 -9.55 -7.87
N TRP A 124 -3.08 -8.32 -7.86
CA TRP A 124 -4.52 -8.08 -7.81
C TRP A 124 -5.29 -8.73 -8.97
N SER A 125 -4.61 -9.12 -10.04
CA SER A 125 -5.25 -9.84 -11.15
C SER A 125 -5.77 -11.22 -10.74
N ASN A 126 -5.22 -11.80 -9.67
CA ASN A 126 -5.70 -13.05 -9.08
C ASN A 126 -6.91 -12.86 -8.16
N GLU A 127 -7.18 -11.61 -7.75
CA GLU A 127 -8.24 -11.22 -6.83
C GLU A 127 -9.36 -10.44 -7.56
N GLU A 128 -9.73 -10.90 -8.77
CA GLU A 128 -10.66 -10.18 -9.65
C GLU A 128 -12.02 -9.91 -8.99
N GLU A 129 -12.57 -10.85 -8.21
CA GLU A 129 -13.85 -10.67 -7.52
C GLU A 129 -13.77 -9.56 -6.47
N PHE A 130 -12.67 -9.51 -5.74
CA PHE A 130 -12.42 -8.44 -4.78
C PHE A 130 -12.29 -7.08 -5.47
N VAL A 131 -11.43 -6.97 -6.50
CA VAL A 131 -11.27 -5.73 -7.28
C VAL A 131 -12.60 -5.29 -7.88
N ARG A 132 -13.42 -6.24 -8.37
CA ARG A 132 -14.77 -5.98 -8.88
C ARG A 132 -15.71 -5.43 -7.82
N SER A 133 -15.61 -5.89 -6.59
CA SER A 133 -16.41 -5.37 -5.48
C SER A 133 -16.12 -3.89 -5.22
N ILE A 134 -14.83 -3.51 -5.23
CA ILE A 134 -14.39 -2.11 -5.07
C ILE A 134 -14.82 -1.27 -6.28
N TYR A 135 -14.61 -1.79 -7.49
CA TYR A 135 -15.07 -1.13 -8.72
C TYR A 135 -16.57 -0.82 -8.68
N ASN A 136 -17.42 -1.77 -8.26
CA ASN A 136 -18.85 -1.54 -8.14
C ASN A 136 -19.16 -0.43 -7.12
N LYS A 137 -18.48 -0.41 -5.97
CA LYS A 137 -18.61 0.69 -5.01
C LYS A 137 -18.26 2.05 -5.61
N VAL A 138 -17.23 2.10 -6.48
CA VAL A 138 -16.88 3.34 -7.20
C VAL A 138 -18.01 3.74 -8.15
N MET A 139 -18.51 2.81 -8.95
CA MET A 139 -19.56 3.07 -9.95
C MET A 139 -20.90 3.49 -9.32
N ASP A 140 -21.22 2.97 -8.14
CA ASP A 140 -22.46 3.28 -7.40
C ASP A 140 -22.36 4.57 -6.59
N SER A 141 -21.16 5.15 -6.45
CA SER A 141 -20.90 6.33 -5.60
C SER A 141 -21.41 7.63 -6.22
N ASP A 142 -21.73 8.58 -5.35
CA ASP A 142 -22.02 9.96 -5.78
C ASP A 142 -20.79 10.62 -6.40
N LEU A 143 -19.59 10.27 -5.94
CA LEU A 143 -18.32 10.75 -6.53
C LEU A 143 -18.23 10.44 -8.04
N TYR A 144 -18.60 9.22 -8.42
CA TYR A 144 -18.63 8.83 -9.83
C TYR A 144 -19.70 9.59 -10.61
N ARG A 145 -20.91 9.74 -10.06
CA ARG A 145 -21.99 10.49 -10.71
C ARG A 145 -21.59 11.93 -10.95
N GLU A 146 -21.06 12.61 -9.92
CA GLU A 146 -20.57 14.00 -10.03
C GLU A 146 -19.45 14.12 -11.08
N TYR A 147 -18.47 13.17 -11.06
CA TYR A 147 -17.39 13.16 -12.04
C TYR A 147 -17.89 12.99 -13.46
N MET A 148 -18.91 12.15 -13.69
CA MET A 148 -19.48 11.87 -15.02
C MET A 148 -20.52 12.90 -15.49
N ASP A 149 -20.94 13.84 -14.65
CA ASP A 149 -21.94 14.86 -14.97
C ASP A 149 -21.48 15.82 -16.10
N THR A 150 -20.19 16.01 -16.25
CA THR A 150 -19.57 16.76 -17.34
C THR A 150 -18.86 15.83 -18.33
N ASN A 151 -18.90 16.17 -19.64
CA ASN A 151 -18.27 15.34 -20.68
C ASN A 151 -16.75 15.52 -20.77
N VAL A 152 -16.22 16.61 -20.24
CA VAL A 152 -14.79 16.96 -20.30
C VAL A 152 -14.31 17.27 -18.89
N SER A 153 -13.15 16.73 -18.55
CA SER A 153 -12.47 17.03 -17.29
C SER A 153 -11.15 17.76 -17.54
N THR A 154 -10.78 18.60 -16.58
CA THR A 154 -9.39 19.08 -16.44
C THR A 154 -8.54 17.97 -15.84
N TYR A 155 -7.22 18.07 -15.97
CA TYR A 155 -6.30 17.14 -15.30
C TYR A 155 -6.50 17.12 -13.77
N GLU A 156 -6.76 18.31 -13.19
CA GLU A 156 -7.00 18.44 -11.76
C GLU A 156 -8.27 17.69 -11.30
N GLU A 157 -9.34 17.74 -12.10
CA GLU A 157 -10.57 16.98 -11.83
C GLU A 157 -10.33 15.49 -11.95
N ASP A 158 -9.54 15.03 -12.95
CA ASP A 158 -9.15 13.65 -13.13
C ASP A 158 -8.39 13.11 -11.91
N ARG A 159 -7.42 13.88 -11.42
CA ARG A 159 -6.61 13.55 -10.25
C ARG A 159 -7.43 13.58 -8.96
N GLU A 160 -8.25 14.62 -8.80
CA GLU A 160 -9.09 14.82 -7.61
C GLU A 160 -10.14 13.72 -7.49
N PHE A 161 -10.73 13.27 -8.61
CA PHE A 161 -11.65 12.13 -8.61
C PHE A 161 -10.99 10.91 -7.97
N TRP A 162 -9.83 10.49 -8.44
CA TRP A 162 -9.13 9.32 -7.90
C TRP A 162 -8.61 9.54 -6.48
N ARG A 163 -8.23 10.77 -6.13
CA ARG A 163 -7.90 11.12 -4.75
C ARG A 163 -9.09 10.93 -3.80
N LYS A 164 -10.29 11.35 -4.22
CA LYS A 164 -11.53 11.14 -3.47
C LYS A 164 -11.92 9.67 -3.41
N VAL A 165 -11.83 8.94 -4.52
CA VAL A 165 -12.06 7.48 -4.57
C VAL A 165 -11.14 6.77 -3.56
N TYR A 166 -9.85 7.08 -3.58
CA TYR A 166 -8.92 6.49 -2.62
C TYR A 166 -9.32 6.80 -1.17
N ARG A 167 -9.65 8.06 -0.89
CA ARG A 167 -9.95 8.51 0.47
C ARG A 167 -11.27 7.95 1.02
N HIS A 168 -12.33 7.94 0.21
CA HIS A 168 -13.69 7.66 0.71
C HIS A 168 -14.21 6.26 0.33
N ILE A 169 -13.55 5.56 -0.57
CA ILE A 169 -13.97 4.22 -0.98
C ILE A 169 -12.90 3.18 -0.63
N ILE A 170 -11.61 3.53 -0.75
CA ILE A 170 -10.55 2.57 -0.47
C ILE A 170 -10.15 2.62 1.01
N ILE A 171 -9.87 3.81 1.57
CA ILE A 171 -9.50 3.93 2.99
C ILE A 171 -10.64 3.48 3.91
N ASP A 172 -11.86 3.92 3.65
CA ASP A 172 -13.03 3.66 4.50
C ASP A 172 -13.68 2.29 4.21
N ASN A 173 -12.89 1.28 3.80
CA ASN A 173 -13.42 -0.03 3.41
C ASN A 173 -12.77 -1.18 4.18
N ASP A 174 -13.47 -1.71 5.17
CA ASP A 174 -13.03 -2.80 6.04
C ASP A 174 -12.70 -4.09 5.28
N SER A 175 -13.32 -4.32 4.09
CA SER A 175 -13.01 -5.49 3.29
C SER A 175 -11.57 -5.48 2.76
N ILE A 176 -10.97 -4.29 2.63
CA ILE A 176 -9.56 -4.16 2.23
C ILE A 176 -8.65 -4.62 3.37
N ASP A 177 -8.99 -4.29 4.62
CA ASP A 177 -8.21 -4.73 5.79
C ASP A 177 -8.17 -6.24 5.87
N SER A 178 -9.33 -6.90 5.70
CA SER A 178 -9.40 -8.36 5.70
C SER A 178 -8.56 -8.98 4.57
N MET A 179 -8.64 -8.42 3.36
CA MET A 179 -7.85 -8.90 2.21
C MET A 179 -6.35 -8.67 2.40
N LEU A 180 -5.96 -7.53 2.96
CA LEU A 180 -4.56 -7.23 3.24
C LEU A 180 -3.98 -8.14 4.33
N GLU A 181 -4.80 -8.53 5.31
CA GLU A 181 -4.45 -9.47 6.37
C GLU A 181 -4.14 -10.87 5.82
N ASP A 182 -4.93 -11.33 4.85
CA ASP A 182 -4.69 -12.60 4.14
C ASP A 182 -3.35 -12.59 3.38
N PHE A 183 -2.95 -11.44 2.87
CA PHE A 183 -1.65 -11.29 2.19
C PHE A 183 -0.48 -11.16 3.18
N ASN A 184 -0.66 -10.37 4.24
CA ASN A 184 0.38 -10.11 5.23
C ASN A 184 -0.19 -9.54 6.52
N LEU A 185 -0.11 -10.29 7.61
CA LEU A 185 -0.62 -9.95 8.94
C LEU A 185 -0.14 -8.58 9.49
N TYR A 186 1.02 -8.10 9.02
CA TYR A 186 1.59 -6.84 9.50
C TYR A 186 1.05 -5.61 8.76
N TRP A 187 0.34 -5.78 7.66
CA TRP A 187 -0.07 -4.67 6.80
C TRP A 187 -1.16 -3.79 7.40
N ASN A 188 -2.06 -4.36 8.19
CA ASN A 188 -3.13 -3.59 8.85
C ASN A 188 -2.57 -2.53 9.80
N ASP A 189 -1.51 -2.86 10.55
CA ASP A 189 -0.84 -1.91 11.43
C ASP A 189 -0.18 -0.74 10.67
N ASP A 190 0.23 -0.97 9.43
CA ASP A 190 0.94 0.01 8.61
C ASP A 190 0.00 0.87 7.77
N ARG A 191 -1.21 0.37 7.47
CA ARG A 191 -2.14 0.97 6.52
C ARG A 191 -2.38 2.45 6.79
N PHE A 192 -2.64 2.84 8.02
CA PHE A 192 -2.87 4.23 8.42
C PHE A 192 -1.77 5.20 7.92
N ILE A 193 -0.51 4.78 8.01
CA ILE A 193 0.62 5.59 7.55
C ILE A 193 0.80 5.50 6.04
N ILE A 194 0.63 4.32 5.47
CA ILE A 194 0.79 4.05 4.04
C ILE A 194 -0.25 4.82 3.23
N ASP A 195 -1.50 4.87 3.66
CA ASP A 195 -2.55 5.64 3.00
C ASP A 195 -2.19 7.12 2.88
N THR A 196 -1.51 7.69 3.88
CA THR A 196 -1.01 9.08 3.79
C THR A 196 0.05 9.24 2.70
N PHE A 197 0.87 8.22 2.46
CA PHE A 197 1.89 8.25 1.41
C PHE A 197 1.29 8.05 0.02
N VAL A 198 0.28 7.20 -0.12
CA VAL A 198 -0.46 7.05 -1.38
C VAL A 198 -1.13 8.37 -1.76
N LEU A 199 -1.88 8.99 -0.83
CA LEU A 199 -2.50 10.30 -1.06
C LEU A 199 -1.46 11.38 -1.42
N LYS A 200 -0.29 11.36 -0.77
CA LYS A 200 0.81 12.27 -1.10
C LYS A 200 1.36 12.01 -2.51
N THR A 201 1.44 10.76 -2.94
CA THR A 201 1.86 10.40 -4.30
C THR A 201 0.86 10.92 -5.33
N ILE A 202 -0.44 10.68 -5.12
CA ILE A 202 -1.49 11.22 -6.00
C ILE A 202 -1.34 12.74 -6.16
N ASN A 203 -1.14 13.47 -5.06
CA ASN A 203 -0.99 14.93 -5.07
C ASN A 203 0.30 15.43 -5.76
N ARG A 204 1.32 14.58 -5.94
CA ARG A 204 2.58 14.95 -6.60
C ARG A 204 2.50 14.88 -8.12
N PHE A 205 1.60 14.09 -8.66
CA PHE A 205 1.38 14.02 -10.10
C PHE A 205 0.80 15.34 -10.62
N LYS A 206 1.31 15.78 -11.76
CA LYS A 206 0.88 16.96 -12.49
C LYS A 206 0.58 16.60 -13.94
N GLU A 207 -0.08 17.50 -14.66
CA GLU A 207 -0.44 17.29 -16.07
C GLU A 207 0.78 16.99 -16.96
N ASP A 208 1.92 17.59 -16.65
CA ASP A 208 3.20 17.40 -17.34
C ASP A 208 4.06 16.25 -16.82
N SER A 209 3.55 15.47 -15.85
CA SER A 209 4.26 14.29 -15.32
C SER A 209 4.39 13.23 -16.40
N THR A 210 5.62 12.72 -16.57
CA THR A 210 5.95 11.66 -17.53
C THR A 210 5.86 10.27 -16.87
N ASP A 211 6.07 9.22 -17.66
CA ASP A 211 6.20 7.85 -17.20
C ASP A 211 7.40 7.62 -16.24
N GLU A 212 8.37 8.55 -16.24
CA GLU A 212 9.51 8.57 -15.31
C GLU A 212 9.26 9.41 -14.04
N HIS A 213 8.02 9.91 -13.84
CA HIS A 213 7.72 10.68 -12.63
C HIS A 213 8.05 9.86 -11.38
N PRO A 214 8.92 10.38 -10.46
CA PRO A 214 9.39 9.58 -9.34
C PRO A 214 8.28 9.33 -8.31
N LEU A 215 8.04 8.07 -8.01
CA LEU A 215 7.26 7.66 -6.84
C LEU A 215 8.03 7.98 -5.55
N LEU A 216 7.38 7.77 -4.41
CA LEU A 216 8.11 7.91 -3.15
C LEU A 216 9.12 6.75 -3.03
N PRO A 217 10.42 7.04 -2.85
CA PRO A 217 11.42 5.99 -2.68
C PRO A 217 11.21 5.23 -1.37
N GLU A 218 11.68 4.00 -1.28
CA GLU A 218 11.64 3.22 -0.04
C GLU A 218 12.23 4.03 1.12
N PHE A 219 13.50 4.34 1.07
CA PHE A 219 14.14 5.28 2.00
C PHE A 219 14.37 6.63 1.35
N ARG A 220 14.25 7.69 2.15
CA ARG A 220 14.49 9.05 1.67
C ARG A 220 15.95 9.29 1.29
N ASN A 221 16.86 8.74 2.08
CA ASN A 221 18.32 8.78 1.92
C ASN A 221 18.98 7.71 2.80
N GLU A 222 20.29 7.52 2.66
CA GLU A 222 21.07 6.59 3.47
C GLU A 222 21.05 6.92 4.97
N GLU A 223 20.94 8.20 5.33
CA GLU A 223 20.86 8.62 6.74
C GLU A 223 19.65 8.03 7.47
N GLU A 224 18.52 7.86 6.77
CA GLU A 224 17.33 7.24 7.36
C GLU A 224 17.54 5.73 7.58
N LEU A 225 18.26 5.07 6.68
CA LEU A 225 18.62 3.66 6.84
C LEU A 225 19.60 3.47 8.01
N GLU A 226 20.63 4.32 8.09
CA GLU A 226 21.57 4.30 9.23
C GLU A 226 20.88 4.63 10.55
N PHE A 227 19.95 5.58 10.53
CA PHE A 227 19.14 5.90 11.69
C PHE A 227 18.33 4.69 12.17
N ALA A 228 17.70 3.94 11.25
CA ALA A 228 16.97 2.72 11.58
C ALA A 228 17.89 1.68 12.26
N ARG A 229 19.04 1.41 11.67
CA ARG A 229 20.05 0.49 12.21
C ARG A 229 20.54 0.88 13.61
N LYS A 230 20.91 2.14 13.76
CA LYS A 230 21.40 2.68 15.04
C LYS A 230 20.31 2.61 16.11
N LEU A 231 19.08 2.98 15.76
CA LEU A 231 17.96 3.00 16.70
C LEU A 231 17.67 1.59 17.24
N VAL A 232 17.55 0.59 16.37
CA VAL A 232 17.24 -0.78 16.82
C VAL A 232 18.38 -1.39 17.63
N ARG A 233 19.64 -1.18 17.24
CA ARG A 233 20.80 -1.67 18.02
C ARG A 233 20.83 -1.10 19.42
N GLN A 234 20.64 0.21 19.57
CA GLN A 234 20.58 0.86 20.87
C GLN A 234 19.39 0.36 21.70
N SER A 235 18.24 0.12 21.06
CA SER A 235 17.05 -0.41 21.73
C SER A 235 17.24 -1.84 22.22
N VAL A 236 17.92 -2.70 21.47
CA VAL A 236 18.25 -4.07 21.91
C VAL A 236 19.19 -4.05 23.11
N MET A 237 20.16 -3.14 23.13
CA MET A 237 21.06 -2.97 24.30
C MET A 237 20.30 -2.54 25.57
N GLY A 238 19.18 -1.82 25.42
CA GLY A 238 18.29 -1.43 26.52
C GLY A 238 17.13 -2.40 26.80
N ALA A 239 17.14 -3.61 26.24
CA ALA A 239 16.01 -4.53 26.27
C ALA A 239 15.55 -4.94 27.68
N GLU A 240 16.47 -5.08 28.65
CA GLU A 240 16.12 -5.38 30.06
C GLU A 240 15.28 -4.28 30.69
N TYR A 241 15.61 -3.03 30.43
CA TYR A 241 14.83 -1.89 30.88
C TYR A 241 13.43 -1.89 30.26
N TYR A 242 13.32 -2.15 28.97
CA TYR A 242 12.00 -2.22 28.29
C TYR A 242 11.16 -3.40 28.79
N ARG A 243 11.76 -4.55 29.10
CA ARG A 243 11.05 -5.68 29.72
C ARG A 243 10.44 -5.31 31.08
N SER A 244 11.16 -4.56 31.90
CA SER A 244 10.63 -4.11 33.19
C SER A 244 9.42 -3.18 33.01
N LEU A 245 9.49 -2.23 32.05
CA LEU A 245 8.37 -1.34 31.73
C LEU A 245 7.13 -2.09 31.21
N ILE A 246 7.32 -3.09 30.35
CA ILE A 246 6.22 -3.92 29.83
C ILE A 246 5.58 -4.69 30.98
N ALA A 247 6.39 -5.31 31.86
CA ALA A 247 5.89 -6.07 33.00
C ALA A 247 5.14 -5.19 34.01
N GLU A 248 5.51 -3.93 34.17
CA GLU A 248 4.78 -2.96 35.00
C GLU A 248 3.46 -2.55 34.39
N SER A 249 3.42 -2.31 33.06
CA SER A 249 2.23 -1.87 32.34
C SER A 249 1.17 -2.96 32.19
N THR A 250 1.56 -4.23 32.22
CA THR A 250 0.62 -5.38 32.13
C THR A 250 0.03 -5.80 33.49
N ARG A 251 0.49 -5.19 34.59
CA ARG A 251 -0.04 -5.45 35.94
C ARG A 251 -1.14 -4.47 36.38
N ASN A 252 -1.37 -3.41 35.58
CA ASN A 252 -2.46 -2.44 35.75
C ASN A 252 -3.59 -2.69 34.75
#